data_b232797fb42e75fcef3a6d18371bb2ce
#
_entry.id   b232797fb42e75fcef3a6d18371bb2ce
#
_cell.length_a   1.000
_cell.length_b   1.000
_cell.length_c   1.000
_cell.angle_alpha   90.00
_cell.angle_beta   90.00
_cell.angle_gamma   90.00
#
_symmetry.space_group_name_H-M   'P 1'
#
loop_
_entity.id
_entity.type
_entity.pdbx_description
1 polymer ?
#
loop_
_entity_poly.entity_id
_entity_poly.type
_entity_poly.pdbx_seq_one_letter_code
_entity_poly.pdbx_strand_id
1 'polypeptide(L)'
;MLTRALTCLLLLGLLSLPVAEAQRVRTSISASAVNRSAAKPPKRRMTSDRLREAAIKAGPLRPTFDQSHRRNFPDPKTRPQRPRPGAYPWHFDITATYFYIGERATKNNPVPNTASSWDSAWDDNYGGFDDPNPANRDPRTYAPLGFTPQLNPFYIALPYNDIDKGGPKPEAARVIPWYRHFKDGKYESVCRGTWVQIYYNGRYCFAQWEDCGPFNTDDWEYVFLGKRPRNKSNKCAGIDISPAVRDYLGIKGGTATVHWRFVDFHLVPGGPWAATARITPSSTRS
;
A
#
# COMPACT_ATOMS: atom_id res chain seq x y z
N MET A 1 -40.59 22.94 45.74
CA MET A 1 -41.37 23.98 45.04
C MET A 1 -41.30 23.70 43.56
N LEU A 2 -42.41 23.25 43.07
CA LEU A 2 -43.12 23.49 41.80
C LEU A 2 -42.33 23.28 40.51
N THR A 3 -42.52 22.13 39.86
CA THR A 3 -43.52 21.77 38.82
C THR A 3 -43.63 22.76 37.65
N ARG A 4 -43.35 22.24 36.44
CA ARG A 4 -44.32 22.19 35.33
C ARG A 4 -43.79 21.36 34.17
N ALA A 5 -44.54 20.25 33.94
CA ALA A 5 -44.58 19.49 32.71
C ALA A 5 -45.39 20.27 31.66
N LEU A 6 -45.10 20.11 30.40
CA LEU A 6 -46.06 20.36 29.33
C LEU A 6 -45.86 19.35 28.22
N THR A 7 -46.84 18.50 28.17
CA THR A 7 -47.18 17.52 27.12
C THR A 7 -47.83 18.27 25.95
N CYS A 8 -47.50 17.93 24.71
CA CYS A 8 -48.40 18.17 23.57
C CYS A 8 -48.26 17.11 22.49
N LEU A 9 -49.29 16.53 22.25
CA LEU A 9 -49.99 15.49 21.59
C LEU A 9 -49.96 15.62 20.04
N LEU A 10 -49.77 14.49 19.41
CA LEU A 10 -50.36 13.92 18.18
C LEU A 10 -50.99 14.85 17.12
N LEU A 11 -50.60 14.57 15.84
CA LEU A 11 -51.57 14.44 14.75
C LEU A 11 -51.01 13.54 13.62
N LEU A 12 -51.64 12.39 13.44
CA LEU A 12 -51.59 11.52 12.27
C LEU A 12 -52.23 12.23 11.07
N GLY A 13 -51.61 12.15 9.93
CA GLY A 13 -52.17 12.51 8.63
C GLY A 13 -51.78 11.48 7.58
N LEU A 14 -52.63 10.45 7.43
CA LEU A 14 -52.66 9.58 6.27
C LEU A 14 -53.22 10.36 5.07
N LEU A 15 -52.45 10.46 4.01
CA LEU A 15 -52.95 10.84 2.69
C LEU A 15 -52.56 9.78 1.67
N SER A 16 -53.56 8.98 1.33
CA SER A 16 -53.59 8.07 0.18
C SER A 16 -53.65 8.86 -1.12
N LEU A 17 -52.81 8.54 -2.10
CA LEU A 17 -52.94 9.02 -3.47
C LEU A 17 -53.15 7.84 -4.43
N PRO A 18 -53.90 8.04 -5.52
CA PRO A 18 -54.46 6.96 -6.32
C PRO A 18 -53.51 6.50 -7.43
N VAL A 19 -53.69 5.23 -7.79
CA VAL A 19 -53.12 4.58 -8.96
C VAL A 19 -53.67 5.23 -10.23
N ALA A 20 -52.79 5.81 -11.07
CA ALA A 20 -53.14 6.25 -12.40
C ALA A 20 -52.57 5.28 -13.44
N GLU A 21 -53.49 4.66 -14.12
CA GLU A 21 -53.37 3.84 -15.31
C GLU A 21 -52.78 4.62 -16.47
N ALA A 22 -51.63 4.17 -17.01
CA ALA A 22 -51.01 4.77 -18.20
C ALA A 22 -51.17 3.83 -19.41
N GLN A 23 -51.98 4.30 -20.31
CA GLN A 23 -52.36 3.69 -21.59
C GLN A 23 -51.17 3.38 -22.49
N ARG A 24 -51.26 2.23 -23.16
CA ARG A 24 -50.46 1.81 -24.31
C ARG A 24 -50.62 2.78 -25.49
N VAL A 25 -49.52 3.40 -25.89
CA VAL A 25 -49.37 3.95 -27.23
C VAL A 25 -48.45 3.02 -28.03
N ARG A 26 -49.06 2.29 -28.97
CA ARG A 26 -48.32 1.59 -30.05
C ARG A 26 -47.98 2.63 -31.13
N THR A 27 -46.72 2.89 -31.32
CA THR A 27 -46.21 3.50 -32.54
C THR A 27 -45.25 2.52 -33.22
N SER A 28 -45.66 2.09 -34.38
CA SER A 28 -44.88 1.30 -35.35
C SER A 28 -43.74 2.17 -35.89
N ILE A 29 -42.48 1.76 -35.67
CA ILE A 29 -41.34 2.31 -36.37
C ILE A 29 -40.64 1.20 -37.13
N SER A 30 -40.50 1.45 -38.43
CA SER A 30 -39.92 0.69 -39.50
C SER A 30 -38.52 0.12 -39.14
N ALA A 31 -38.32 -1.13 -39.54
CA ALA A 31 -37.05 -1.84 -39.44
C ALA A 31 -35.99 -1.23 -40.42
N SER A 32 -35.09 -0.49 -39.89
CA SER A 32 -33.77 -0.23 -40.57
C SER A 32 -32.75 -1.21 -40.02
N ALA A 33 -32.18 -2.03 -40.89
CA ALA A 33 -31.16 -2.98 -40.60
C ALA A 33 -29.89 -2.28 -40.08
N VAL A 34 -29.70 -2.29 -38.77
CA VAL A 34 -28.40 -1.92 -38.15
C VAL A 34 -27.58 -3.18 -38.04
N ASN A 35 -26.50 -3.18 -38.82
CA ASN A 35 -25.45 -4.18 -38.83
C ASN A 35 -24.88 -4.36 -37.41
N ARG A 36 -25.31 -5.40 -36.66
CA ARG A 36 -24.78 -5.74 -35.35
C ARG A 36 -23.45 -6.44 -35.56
N SER A 37 -22.39 -5.66 -35.50
CA SER A 37 -21.07 -6.22 -35.20
C SER A 37 -21.18 -7.07 -33.92
N ALA A 38 -20.88 -8.36 -34.05
CA ALA A 38 -20.93 -9.30 -32.94
C ALA A 38 -19.98 -8.86 -31.84
N ALA A 39 -20.53 -8.31 -30.77
CA ALA A 39 -19.79 -8.04 -29.54
C ALA A 39 -19.20 -9.36 -29.03
N LYS A 40 -17.88 -9.44 -28.89
CA LYS A 40 -17.20 -10.58 -28.26
C LYS A 40 -17.86 -10.84 -26.90
N PRO A 41 -18.19 -12.11 -26.58
CA PRO A 41 -18.78 -12.46 -25.30
C PRO A 41 -17.85 -11.97 -24.17
N PRO A 42 -18.40 -11.50 -23.04
CA PRO A 42 -17.59 -11.04 -21.92
C PRO A 42 -16.68 -12.18 -21.47
N LYS A 43 -15.38 -11.89 -21.34
CA LYS A 43 -14.40 -12.87 -20.87
C LYS A 43 -14.89 -13.40 -19.52
N ARG A 44 -15.22 -14.69 -19.45
CA ARG A 44 -15.71 -15.36 -18.24
C ARG A 44 -14.71 -15.13 -17.11
N ARG A 45 -15.15 -14.43 -16.07
CA ARG A 45 -14.33 -14.16 -14.89
C ARG A 45 -13.89 -15.51 -14.30
N MET A 46 -12.59 -15.74 -14.23
CA MET A 46 -12.05 -16.99 -13.67
C MET A 46 -12.36 -17.05 -12.17
N THR A 47 -12.76 -18.22 -11.68
CA THR A 47 -12.93 -18.44 -10.24
C THR A 47 -11.57 -18.39 -9.53
N SER A 48 -11.57 -18.08 -8.22
CA SER A 48 -10.37 -18.03 -7.39
C SER A 48 -9.53 -19.32 -7.49
N ASP A 49 -10.19 -20.48 -7.55
CA ASP A 49 -9.50 -21.78 -7.66
C ASP A 49 -8.78 -21.94 -8.99
N ARG A 50 -9.41 -21.55 -10.10
CA ARG A 50 -8.76 -21.58 -11.42
C ARG A 50 -7.61 -20.58 -11.53
N LEU A 51 -7.71 -19.43 -10.88
CA LEU A 51 -6.61 -18.47 -10.80
C LEU A 51 -5.45 -19.06 -10.00
N ARG A 52 -5.77 -19.74 -8.88
CA ARG A 52 -4.78 -20.41 -8.05
C ARG A 52 -4.06 -21.55 -8.79
N GLU A 53 -4.81 -22.42 -9.48
CA GLU A 53 -4.23 -23.50 -10.30
C GLU A 53 -3.35 -22.95 -11.42
N ALA A 54 -3.81 -21.90 -12.12
CA ALA A 54 -3.04 -21.26 -13.17
C ALA A 54 -1.74 -20.63 -12.63
N ALA A 55 -1.81 -20.01 -11.45
CA ALA A 55 -0.67 -19.40 -10.79
C ALA A 55 0.35 -20.46 -10.32
N ILE A 56 -0.12 -21.57 -9.74
CA ILE A 56 0.74 -22.70 -9.35
C ILE A 56 1.43 -23.31 -10.57
N LYS A 57 0.68 -23.54 -11.67
CA LYS A 57 1.20 -24.10 -12.91
C LYS A 57 2.24 -23.21 -13.60
N ALA A 58 2.07 -21.90 -13.49
CA ALA A 58 3.01 -20.94 -14.05
C ALA A 58 4.31 -20.78 -13.23
N GLY A 59 4.29 -21.22 -11.96
CA GLY A 59 5.43 -21.10 -11.04
C GLY A 59 5.70 -19.64 -10.63
N PRO A 60 6.59 -19.39 -9.68
CA PRO A 60 6.96 -18.05 -9.25
C PRO A 60 7.61 -17.29 -10.42
N LEU A 61 7.22 -16.03 -10.57
CA LEU A 61 7.93 -15.11 -11.46
C LEU A 61 9.38 -15.02 -10.96
N ARG A 62 10.30 -15.56 -11.73
CA ARG A 62 11.73 -15.33 -11.46
C ARG A 62 12.02 -13.90 -11.90
N PRO A 63 12.44 -12.99 -11.00
CA PRO A 63 12.97 -11.72 -11.45
C PRO A 63 14.12 -12.00 -12.40
N THR A 64 14.16 -11.37 -13.55
CA THR A 64 15.34 -11.30 -14.40
C THR A 64 16.34 -10.42 -13.67
N PHE A 65 16.96 -10.98 -12.65
CA PHE A 65 17.89 -10.27 -11.81
C PHE A 65 19.24 -10.35 -12.49
N ASP A 66 19.72 -9.23 -13.01
CA ASP A 66 21.10 -9.14 -13.48
C ASP A 66 22.04 -9.35 -12.28
N GLN A 67 22.84 -10.40 -12.34
CA GLN A 67 23.81 -10.76 -11.31
C GLN A 67 24.86 -9.65 -11.06
N SER A 68 24.96 -8.66 -11.95
CA SER A 68 25.84 -7.49 -11.76
C SER A 68 25.49 -6.71 -10.48
N HIS A 69 24.24 -6.74 -10.04
CA HIS A 69 23.79 -6.10 -8.79
C HIS A 69 24.33 -6.79 -7.53
N ARG A 70 24.76 -8.06 -7.61
CA ARG A 70 25.40 -8.75 -6.48
C ARG A 70 26.77 -8.13 -6.11
N ARG A 71 27.47 -7.51 -7.06
CA ARG A 71 28.80 -6.92 -6.82
C ARG A 71 28.76 -5.62 -6.05
N ASN A 72 27.61 -4.97 -5.96
CA ASN A 72 27.44 -3.68 -5.28
C ASN A 72 26.77 -3.78 -3.91
N PHE A 73 26.60 -5.01 -3.39
CA PHE A 73 26.13 -5.17 -2.02
C PHE A 73 27.29 -4.85 -1.07
N PRO A 74 27.25 -3.74 -0.34
CA PRO A 74 28.34 -3.44 0.60
C PRO A 74 28.39 -4.53 1.66
N ASP A 75 29.60 -4.98 1.99
CA ASP A 75 29.83 -5.83 3.15
C ASP A 75 29.14 -5.17 4.35
N PRO A 76 28.28 -5.88 5.11
CA PRO A 76 27.64 -5.37 6.31
C PRO A 76 28.60 -4.75 7.33
N LYS A 77 29.91 -5.10 7.25
CA LYS A 77 30.97 -4.58 8.10
C LYS A 77 31.60 -3.27 7.59
N THR A 78 31.33 -2.87 6.34
CA THR A 78 31.85 -1.60 5.83
C THR A 78 30.99 -0.43 6.29
N ARG A 79 31.60 0.56 6.96
CA ARG A 79 30.93 1.82 7.32
C ARG A 79 30.33 2.47 6.08
N PRO A 80 29.07 2.99 6.14
CA PRO A 80 28.46 3.67 5.02
C PRO A 80 29.36 4.82 4.56
N GLN A 81 29.83 4.77 3.31
CA GLN A 81 30.49 5.92 2.69
C GLN A 81 29.41 6.98 2.37
N ARG A 82 29.82 8.26 2.41
CA ARG A 82 28.95 9.38 2.06
C ARG A 82 28.24 9.10 0.73
N PRO A 83 26.90 9.18 0.67
CA PRO A 83 26.16 8.75 -0.53
C PRO A 83 26.57 9.60 -1.73
N ARG A 84 26.76 8.94 -2.87
CA ARG A 84 26.78 9.62 -4.17
C ARG A 84 25.35 10.11 -4.46
N PRO A 85 25.15 11.23 -5.18
CA PRO A 85 23.82 11.63 -5.63
C PRO A 85 23.07 10.44 -6.24
N GLY A 86 21.85 10.15 -5.75
CA GLY A 86 21.04 8.98 -6.18
C GLY A 86 21.36 7.66 -5.48
N ALA A 87 22.36 7.59 -4.60
CA ALA A 87 22.68 6.38 -3.83
C ALA A 87 22.39 6.61 -2.34
N TYR A 88 21.25 6.13 -1.87
CA TYR A 88 20.88 6.21 -0.46
C TYR A 88 21.64 5.16 0.37
N PRO A 89 22.04 5.50 1.62
CA PRO A 89 22.75 4.56 2.48
C PRO A 89 21.86 3.39 2.89
N TRP A 90 22.51 2.24 3.12
CA TRP A 90 21.83 1.08 3.69
C TRP A 90 21.61 1.25 5.19
N HIS A 91 20.43 0.83 5.64
CA HIS A 91 20.12 0.56 7.04
C HIS A 91 20.35 -0.93 7.28
N PHE A 92 21.38 -1.25 8.05
CA PHE A 92 21.79 -2.64 8.30
C PHE A 92 21.15 -3.20 9.59
N ASP A 93 20.91 -4.52 9.59
CA ASP A 93 20.46 -5.27 10.75
C ASP A 93 19.22 -4.67 11.43
N ILE A 94 18.22 -4.36 10.61
CA ILE A 94 16.94 -3.81 11.06
C ILE A 94 15.96 -4.94 11.28
N THR A 95 15.33 -4.96 12.45
CA THR A 95 14.22 -5.86 12.71
C THR A 95 13.01 -5.41 11.91
N ALA A 96 12.51 -6.31 11.05
CA ALA A 96 11.24 -6.18 10.35
C ALA A 96 10.16 -6.94 11.10
N THR A 97 9.01 -6.32 11.23
CA THR A 97 7.72 -6.91 11.59
C THR A 97 6.82 -6.91 10.36
N TYR A 98 5.64 -7.51 10.42
CA TYR A 98 4.73 -7.45 9.30
C TYR A 98 3.35 -6.96 9.74
N PHE A 99 2.66 -6.31 8.83
CA PHE A 99 1.32 -5.79 8.97
C PHE A 99 0.58 -5.94 7.64
N TYR A 100 -0.73 -5.72 7.61
CA TYR A 100 -1.47 -5.86 6.37
C TYR A 100 -2.69 -4.93 6.34
N ILE A 101 -3.02 -4.48 5.13
CA ILE A 101 -4.18 -3.62 4.88
C ILE A 101 -5.45 -4.36 5.28
N GLY A 102 -6.33 -3.68 6.03
CA GLY A 102 -7.56 -4.26 6.55
C GLY A 102 -7.38 -5.11 7.83
N GLU A 103 -6.19 -5.13 8.44
CA GLU A 103 -5.97 -5.75 9.76
C GLU A 103 -6.85 -5.09 10.80
N ARG A 104 -7.61 -5.92 11.52
CA ARG A 104 -8.46 -5.42 12.61
C ARG A 104 -7.66 -5.15 13.86
N ALA A 105 -8.13 -4.18 14.65
CA ALA A 105 -7.54 -3.92 15.96
C ALA A 105 -7.61 -5.17 16.85
N THR A 106 -6.52 -5.43 17.57
CA THR A 106 -6.39 -6.50 18.54
C THR A 106 -5.89 -5.95 19.87
N LYS A 107 -5.88 -6.77 20.92
CA LYS A 107 -5.31 -6.36 22.22
C LYS A 107 -3.83 -5.96 22.09
N ASN A 108 -3.09 -6.60 21.20
CA ASN A 108 -1.65 -6.37 21.02
C ASN A 108 -1.34 -5.34 19.90
N ASN A 109 -2.29 -5.11 19.01
CA ASN A 109 -2.24 -4.06 17.98
C ASN A 109 -3.58 -3.30 18.03
N PRO A 110 -3.71 -2.25 18.85
CA PRO A 110 -4.99 -1.56 19.04
C PRO A 110 -5.39 -0.66 17.87
N VAL A 111 -4.50 -0.41 16.90
CA VAL A 111 -4.76 0.41 15.73
C VAL A 111 -5.12 -0.49 14.55
N PRO A 112 -6.32 -0.35 13.96
CA PRO A 112 -6.67 -1.09 12.75
C PRO A 112 -5.96 -0.49 11.53
N ASN A 113 -5.57 -1.33 10.57
CA ASN A 113 -4.94 -0.91 9.33
C ASN A 113 -5.97 -0.78 8.18
N THR A 114 -7.17 -0.26 8.46
CA THR A 114 -8.18 0.12 7.45
C THR A 114 -7.87 1.49 6.84
N ALA A 115 -7.08 2.29 7.56
CA ALA A 115 -6.50 3.54 7.09
C ALA A 115 -4.99 3.50 7.24
N SER A 116 -4.27 4.25 6.41
CA SER A 116 -2.86 4.57 6.63
C SER A 116 -2.70 6.00 7.12
N SER A 117 -1.50 6.38 7.50
CA SER A 117 -1.17 7.74 7.90
C SER A 117 -1.46 8.80 6.81
N TRP A 118 -1.63 8.36 5.56
CA TRP A 118 -1.84 9.23 4.40
C TRP A 118 -3.07 8.87 3.55
N ASP A 119 -3.82 7.83 3.94
CA ASP A 119 -4.99 7.37 3.21
C ASP A 119 -6.05 6.89 4.20
N SER A 120 -7.09 7.70 4.40
CA SER A 120 -8.15 7.40 5.37
C SER A 120 -9.11 6.27 4.93
N ALA A 121 -9.05 5.84 3.68
CA ALA A 121 -9.83 4.75 3.10
C ALA A 121 -8.90 3.72 2.44
N TRP A 122 -7.82 3.36 3.13
CA TRP A 122 -6.73 2.59 2.53
C TRP A 122 -7.14 1.19 2.08
N ASP A 123 -7.95 0.50 2.86
CA ASP A 123 -8.49 -0.82 2.50
C ASP A 123 -9.47 -0.76 1.31
N ASP A 124 -10.35 0.24 1.26
CA ASP A 124 -11.23 0.48 0.12
C ASP A 124 -10.43 0.81 -1.15
N ASN A 125 -9.43 1.71 -1.03
CA ASN A 125 -8.56 2.10 -2.13
C ASN A 125 -7.63 0.97 -2.60
N TYR A 126 -7.28 0.04 -1.72
CA TYR A 126 -6.57 -1.18 -2.08
C TYR A 126 -7.47 -2.18 -2.81
N GLY A 127 -8.76 -2.17 -2.51
CA GLY A 127 -9.79 -3.03 -3.07
C GLY A 127 -10.21 -4.18 -2.16
N GLY A 128 -9.82 -4.15 -0.89
CA GLY A 128 -10.23 -5.12 0.13
C GLY A 128 -9.11 -5.53 1.08
N PHE A 129 -9.38 -6.56 1.86
CA PHE A 129 -8.48 -7.11 2.87
C PHE A 129 -7.27 -7.82 2.24
N ASP A 130 -6.06 -7.40 2.62
CA ASP A 130 -4.81 -8.01 2.17
C ASP A 130 -4.48 -9.27 3.00
N ASP A 131 -5.14 -10.37 2.70
CA ASP A 131 -5.06 -11.61 3.46
C ASP A 131 -3.60 -12.06 3.65
N PRO A 132 -3.11 -12.14 4.91
CA PRO A 132 -1.74 -12.54 5.21
C PRO A 132 -1.47 -14.03 5.03
N ASN A 133 -2.49 -14.86 4.80
CA ASN A 133 -2.32 -16.29 4.58
C ASN A 133 -1.70 -16.57 3.20
N PRO A 134 -0.49 -17.14 3.11
CA PRO A 134 0.16 -17.42 1.84
C PRO A 134 -0.66 -18.33 0.90
N ALA A 135 -1.55 -19.16 1.46
CA ALA A 135 -2.43 -20.02 0.66
C ALA A 135 -3.48 -19.25 -0.14
N ASN A 136 -3.80 -18.02 0.29
CA ASN A 136 -4.77 -17.14 -0.35
C ASN A 136 -4.10 -16.06 -1.22
N ARG A 137 -2.83 -16.25 -1.56
CA ARG A 137 -2.05 -15.32 -2.38
C ARG A 137 -1.56 -16.00 -3.67
N ASP A 138 -1.48 -15.22 -4.74
CA ASP A 138 -0.93 -15.68 -6.00
C ASP A 138 0.58 -15.93 -5.86
N PRO A 139 1.10 -17.14 -6.15
CA PRO A 139 2.52 -17.45 -5.93
C PRO A 139 3.46 -16.75 -6.91
N ARG A 140 2.96 -16.06 -7.92
CA ARG A 140 3.74 -15.32 -8.92
C ARG A 140 3.78 -13.84 -8.65
N THR A 141 2.62 -13.25 -8.34
CA THR A 141 2.45 -11.81 -8.11
C THR A 141 2.44 -11.45 -6.64
N TYR A 142 2.26 -12.45 -5.77
CA TYR A 142 2.11 -12.28 -4.31
C TYR A 142 0.92 -11.40 -3.90
N ALA A 143 0.02 -11.12 -4.82
CA ALA A 143 -1.23 -10.41 -4.56
C ALA A 143 -2.28 -11.35 -3.94
N PRO A 144 -3.27 -10.84 -3.19
CA PRO A 144 -4.39 -11.63 -2.73
C PRO A 144 -5.18 -12.21 -3.91
N LEU A 145 -5.69 -13.45 -3.76
CA LEU A 145 -6.46 -14.12 -4.81
C LEU A 145 -7.93 -13.66 -4.88
N GLY A 146 -8.45 -13.09 -3.80
CA GLY A 146 -9.86 -12.75 -3.69
C GLY A 146 -10.31 -11.57 -4.58
N PHE A 147 -9.37 -10.70 -4.95
CA PHE A 147 -9.61 -9.52 -5.79
C PHE A 147 -8.33 -9.09 -6.49
N THR A 148 -8.43 -8.12 -7.40
CA THR A 148 -7.26 -7.49 -8.02
C THR A 148 -6.93 -6.21 -7.25
N PRO A 149 -5.78 -6.11 -6.56
CA PRO A 149 -5.39 -4.91 -5.84
C PRO A 149 -5.30 -3.69 -6.76
N GLN A 150 -5.80 -2.54 -6.29
CA GLN A 150 -5.69 -1.25 -6.97
C GLN A 150 -4.42 -0.49 -6.57
N LEU A 151 -3.80 -0.88 -5.47
CA LEU A 151 -2.52 -0.38 -4.98
C LEU A 151 -1.49 -1.51 -5.00
N ASN A 152 -0.22 -1.14 -4.86
CA ASN A 152 0.88 -2.09 -4.87
C ASN A 152 0.82 -3.04 -3.65
N PRO A 153 0.76 -4.37 -3.83
CA PRO A 153 0.81 -5.31 -2.71
C PRO A 153 2.16 -5.32 -1.97
N PHE A 154 3.21 -4.81 -2.62
CA PHE A 154 4.52 -4.64 -2.01
C PHE A 154 4.61 -3.27 -1.36
N TYR A 155 4.13 -3.15 -0.13
CA TYR A 155 4.14 -1.93 0.67
C TYR A 155 4.86 -2.14 1.99
N ILE A 156 5.32 -1.03 2.58
CA ILE A 156 5.99 -1.00 3.87
C ILE A 156 5.53 0.19 4.70
N ALA A 157 5.81 0.14 6.00
CA ALA A 157 5.77 1.30 6.88
C ALA A 157 7.17 1.58 7.46
N LEU A 158 7.50 2.87 7.58
CA LEU A 158 8.68 3.38 8.28
C LEU A 158 8.25 4.38 9.36
N PRO A 159 8.97 4.47 10.50
CA PRO A 159 8.51 5.21 11.67
C PRO A 159 8.69 6.73 11.55
N TYR A 160 8.23 7.31 10.46
CA TYR A 160 8.22 8.75 10.24
C TYR A 160 7.05 9.18 9.35
N ASN A 161 6.32 10.19 9.80
CA ASN A 161 5.33 10.93 9.02
C ASN A 161 5.86 12.34 8.79
N ASP A 162 5.92 12.79 7.55
CA ASP A 162 6.36 14.13 7.18
C ASP A 162 5.29 15.21 7.38
N ILE A 163 4.06 14.81 7.70
CA ILE A 163 2.92 15.71 7.91
C ILE A 163 2.61 15.86 9.41
N ASP A 164 2.40 17.11 9.83
CA ASP A 164 1.79 17.46 11.11
C ASP A 164 0.77 18.59 10.89
N LYS A 165 -0.43 18.45 11.46
CA LYS A 165 -1.53 19.44 11.39
C LYS A 165 -1.81 19.95 9.97
N GLY A 166 -1.72 19.08 8.98
CA GLY A 166 -1.99 19.39 7.57
C GLY A 166 -0.88 20.12 6.83
N GLY A 167 0.30 20.26 7.43
CA GLY A 167 1.48 20.85 6.82
C GLY A 167 2.74 20.00 7.04
N PRO A 168 3.88 20.40 6.46
CA PRO A 168 5.13 19.69 6.66
C PRO A 168 5.65 19.86 8.08
N LYS A 169 6.22 18.80 8.65
CA LYS A 169 6.97 18.90 9.89
C LYS A 169 8.18 19.84 9.74
N PRO A 170 8.58 20.55 10.82
CA PRO A 170 9.65 21.54 10.75
C PRO A 170 10.99 21.02 10.24
N GLU A 171 11.29 19.73 10.51
CA GLU A 171 12.53 19.10 10.08
C GLU A 171 12.46 18.54 8.65
N ALA A 172 11.27 18.34 8.08
CA ALA A 172 11.07 17.62 6.82
C ALA A 172 11.95 18.14 5.68
N ALA A 173 11.97 19.46 5.46
CA ALA A 173 12.79 20.08 4.41
C ALA A 173 14.30 19.88 4.58
N ARG A 174 14.75 19.66 5.82
CA ARG A 174 16.16 19.48 6.15
C ARG A 174 16.62 18.04 6.06
N VAL A 175 15.73 17.08 6.37
CA VAL A 175 16.13 15.67 6.54
C VAL A 175 15.75 14.79 5.37
N ILE A 176 14.70 15.13 4.61
CA ILE A 176 14.22 14.33 3.47
C ILE A 176 15.05 14.70 2.22
N PRO A 177 15.83 13.77 1.64
CA PRO A 177 16.73 14.09 0.52
C PRO A 177 16.02 14.56 -0.75
N TRP A 178 14.78 14.11 -0.97
CA TRP A 178 13.94 14.45 -2.13
C TRP A 178 12.83 15.44 -1.79
N TYR A 179 12.95 16.19 -0.68
CA TYR A 179 11.95 17.17 -0.27
C TYR A 179 11.70 18.20 -1.37
N ARG A 180 10.44 18.55 -1.55
CA ARG A 180 10.01 19.62 -2.47
C ARG A 180 9.08 20.58 -1.75
N HIS A 181 9.14 21.86 -2.10
CA HIS A 181 8.20 22.86 -1.62
C HIS A 181 6.92 22.86 -2.47
N PHE A 182 5.79 22.91 -1.82
CA PHE A 182 4.48 23.01 -2.47
C PHE A 182 4.11 24.47 -2.64
N LYS A 183 3.80 24.88 -3.88
CA LYS A 183 3.50 26.28 -4.21
C LYS A 183 2.07 26.69 -3.86
N ASP A 184 1.14 25.74 -3.80
CA ASP A 184 -0.30 25.99 -3.73
C ASP A 184 -0.86 25.91 -2.30
N GLY A 185 -0.02 25.90 -1.28
CA GLY A 185 -0.41 25.84 0.13
C GLY A 185 -1.04 24.49 0.56
N LYS A 186 -1.19 23.55 -0.37
CA LYS A 186 -1.61 22.18 -0.06
C LYS A 186 -0.38 21.29 0.04
N TYR A 187 -0.16 20.74 1.23
CA TYR A 187 0.95 19.83 1.45
C TYR A 187 0.46 18.38 1.32
N GLU A 188 1.09 17.65 0.43
CA GLU A 188 0.95 16.19 0.33
C GLU A 188 2.25 15.55 0.79
N SER A 189 2.16 14.37 1.40
CA SER A 189 3.34 13.64 1.84
C SER A 189 4.32 13.44 0.68
N VAL A 190 5.58 13.82 0.89
CA VAL A 190 6.68 13.49 -0.03
C VAL A 190 7.30 12.14 0.30
N CYS A 191 6.92 11.54 1.42
CA CYS A 191 7.33 10.19 1.84
C CYS A 191 6.47 9.10 1.20
N ARG A 192 5.15 9.33 1.08
CA ARG A 192 4.22 8.36 0.50
C ARG A 192 4.62 7.97 -0.91
N GLY A 193 4.61 6.68 -1.20
CA GLY A 193 4.94 6.11 -2.51
C GLY A 193 6.44 6.05 -2.82
N THR A 194 7.30 6.50 -1.89
CA THR A 194 8.76 6.38 -2.05
C THR A 194 9.18 4.91 -2.05
N TRP A 195 10.09 4.56 -2.93
CA TRP A 195 10.56 3.20 -3.07
C TRP A 195 11.69 2.87 -2.12
N VAL A 196 11.65 1.64 -1.60
CA VAL A 196 12.73 1.03 -0.83
C VAL A 196 13.17 -0.28 -1.45
N GLN A 197 14.45 -0.59 -1.34
CA GLN A 197 15.03 -1.88 -1.62
C GLN A 197 15.28 -2.59 -0.30
N ILE A 198 14.81 -3.83 -0.18
CA ILE A 198 14.94 -4.66 1.01
C ILE A 198 15.75 -5.90 0.65
N TYR A 199 16.71 -6.26 1.51
CA TYR A 199 17.51 -7.46 1.35
C TYR A 199 17.29 -8.42 2.52
N TYR A 200 17.12 -9.68 2.20
CA TYR A 200 17.05 -10.79 3.16
C TYR A 200 17.59 -12.07 2.55
N ASN A 201 18.57 -12.71 3.21
CA ASN A 201 19.10 -14.03 2.84
C ASN A 201 19.38 -14.24 1.33
N GLY A 202 20.11 -13.31 0.70
CA GLY A 202 20.46 -13.40 -0.72
C GLY A 202 19.39 -12.96 -1.69
N ARG A 203 18.21 -12.51 -1.21
CA ARG A 203 17.11 -12.01 -2.03
C ARG A 203 16.93 -10.52 -1.85
N TYR A 204 16.50 -9.85 -2.94
CA TYR A 204 16.11 -8.45 -2.92
C TYR A 204 14.63 -8.32 -3.23
N CYS A 205 13.96 -7.40 -2.56
CA CYS A 205 12.61 -6.99 -2.81
C CYS A 205 12.56 -5.48 -2.96
N PHE A 206 11.59 -4.97 -3.71
CA PHE A 206 11.32 -3.55 -3.81
C PHE A 206 9.87 -3.31 -3.37
N ALA A 207 9.66 -2.26 -2.60
CA ALA A 207 8.35 -1.94 -2.03
C ALA A 207 8.15 -0.43 -1.92
N GLN A 208 6.89 0.00 -1.83
CA GLN A 208 6.54 1.41 -1.64
C GLN A 208 6.24 1.72 -0.19
N TRP A 209 6.68 2.86 0.26
CA TRP A 209 6.37 3.37 1.59
C TRP A 209 4.96 3.97 1.61
N GLU A 210 4.00 3.27 2.21
CA GLU A 210 2.57 3.64 2.17
C GLU A 210 1.97 3.93 3.54
N ASP A 211 2.71 3.68 4.65
CA ASP A 211 2.24 3.99 5.99
C ASP A 211 3.38 4.35 6.96
N CYS A 212 3.04 4.88 8.13
CA CYS A 212 3.99 5.23 9.20
C CYS A 212 3.93 4.22 10.34
N GLY A 213 5.07 3.65 10.66
CA GLY A 213 5.25 2.62 11.69
C GLY A 213 6.60 1.91 11.52
N PRO A 214 6.96 1.00 12.41
CA PRO A 214 6.25 0.57 13.63
C PRO A 214 6.35 1.59 14.77
N PHE A 215 5.28 1.71 15.53
CA PHE A 215 5.13 2.42 16.82
C PHE A 215 5.37 3.94 16.81
N ASN A 216 6.39 4.43 16.14
CA ASN A 216 6.75 5.85 16.09
C ASN A 216 6.38 6.47 14.73
N THR A 217 6.14 7.78 14.73
CA THR A 217 5.88 8.54 13.50
C THR A 217 6.76 9.79 13.40
N ASP A 218 7.85 9.81 14.17
CA ASP A 218 8.75 10.97 14.27
C ASP A 218 10.24 10.59 14.36
N ASP A 219 10.60 9.34 13.97
CA ASP A 219 11.97 8.82 14.07
C ASP A 219 12.80 9.14 12.83
N TRP A 220 12.84 10.44 12.44
CA TRP A 220 13.57 10.90 11.27
C TRP A 220 15.07 10.64 11.32
N GLU A 221 15.66 10.61 12.52
CA GLU A 221 17.08 10.34 12.68
C GLU A 221 17.43 8.90 12.26
N TYR A 222 16.55 7.96 12.57
CA TYR A 222 16.69 6.59 12.06
C TYR A 222 16.44 6.56 10.55
N VAL A 223 15.29 7.07 10.10
CA VAL A 223 14.84 6.90 8.72
C VAL A 223 15.78 7.57 7.71
N PHE A 224 16.33 8.76 8.01
CA PHE A 224 17.12 9.53 7.06
C PHE A 224 18.60 9.68 7.42
N LEU A 225 18.97 9.55 8.68
CA LEU A 225 20.36 9.78 9.12
C LEU A 225 21.10 8.51 9.57
N GLY A 226 20.48 7.33 9.41
CA GLY A 226 21.10 6.05 9.66
C GLY A 226 21.34 5.71 11.14
N LYS A 227 20.67 6.41 12.08
CA LYS A 227 20.66 5.99 13.48
C LYS A 227 19.90 4.66 13.66
N ARG A 228 20.00 4.07 14.83
CA ARG A 228 19.16 2.90 15.17
C ARG A 228 17.73 3.34 15.49
N PRO A 229 16.72 2.47 15.25
CA PRO A 229 15.33 2.78 15.63
C PRO A 229 15.22 3.15 17.11
N ARG A 230 14.47 4.21 17.43
CA ARG A 230 14.19 4.61 18.82
C ARG A 230 13.25 3.64 19.53
N ASN A 231 12.39 2.96 18.78
CA ASN A 231 11.49 1.96 19.29
C ASN A 231 12.25 0.83 20.02
N LYS A 232 11.74 0.41 21.18
CA LYS A 232 12.28 -0.70 21.97
C LYS A 232 11.43 -1.96 21.91
N SER A 233 10.22 -1.88 21.38
CA SER A 233 9.30 -3.00 21.21
C SER A 233 9.72 -3.91 20.06
N ASN A 234 9.26 -5.15 20.04
CA ASN A 234 9.49 -6.12 18.97
C ASN A 234 10.96 -6.20 18.52
N LYS A 235 11.90 -6.28 19.47
CA LYS A 235 13.36 -6.31 19.21
C LYS A 235 13.85 -5.06 18.47
N CYS A 236 13.37 -3.89 18.84
CA CYS A 236 13.70 -2.62 18.20
C CYS A 236 13.30 -2.60 16.72
N ALA A 237 12.09 -3.06 16.40
CA ALA A 237 11.59 -3.06 15.02
C ALA A 237 11.66 -1.66 14.41
N GLY A 238 12.12 -1.57 13.17
CA GLY A 238 12.31 -0.31 12.45
C GLY A 238 11.64 -0.27 11.09
N ILE A 239 11.04 -1.36 10.66
CA ILE A 239 10.28 -1.45 9.41
C ILE A 239 9.17 -2.48 9.56
N ASP A 240 7.97 -2.13 9.07
CA ASP A 240 6.90 -3.10 8.87
C ASP A 240 6.78 -3.43 7.38
N ILE A 241 6.61 -4.71 7.05
CA ILE A 241 6.55 -5.19 5.67
C ILE A 241 5.23 -5.87 5.38
N SER A 242 4.72 -5.74 4.15
CA SER A 242 3.50 -6.39 3.71
C SER A 242 3.64 -7.91 3.60
N PRO A 243 2.51 -8.66 3.56
CA PRO A 243 2.53 -10.11 3.27
C PRO A 243 3.23 -10.44 1.96
N ALA A 244 3.07 -9.62 0.91
CA ALA A 244 3.74 -9.82 -0.37
C ALA A 244 5.27 -9.74 -0.24
N VAL A 245 5.78 -8.75 0.48
CA VAL A 245 7.22 -8.61 0.76
C VAL A 245 7.75 -9.80 1.56
N ARG A 246 7.03 -10.17 2.66
CA ARG A 246 7.38 -11.31 3.51
C ARG A 246 7.50 -12.60 2.69
N ASP A 247 6.47 -12.90 1.91
CA ASP A 247 6.36 -14.16 1.18
C ASP A 247 7.36 -14.23 0.03
N TYR A 248 7.56 -13.12 -0.69
CA TYR A 248 8.57 -13.02 -1.75
C TYR A 248 9.99 -13.24 -1.22
N LEU A 249 10.33 -12.64 -0.07
CA LEU A 249 11.63 -12.82 0.56
C LEU A 249 11.78 -14.21 1.22
N GLY A 250 10.69 -14.94 1.42
CA GLY A 250 10.68 -16.25 2.07
C GLY A 250 10.89 -16.17 3.58
N ILE A 251 10.50 -15.06 4.19
CA ILE A 251 10.59 -14.85 5.63
C ILE A 251 9.59 -15.76 6.34
N LYS A 252 10.06 -16.48 7.34
CA LYS A 252 9.25 -17.36 8.21
C LYS A 252 9.13 -16.74 9.60
N GLY A 253 7.91 -16.78 10.15
CA GLY A 253 7.64 -16.24 11.50
C GLY A 253 7.29 -14.75 11.50
N GLY A 254 7.15 -14.19 12.71
CA GLY A 254 6.63 -12.82 12.93
C GLY A 254 7.66 -11.70 12.85
N THR A 255 8.97 -12.02 12.83
CA THR A 255 10.05 -11.03 12.73
C THR A 255 11.22 -11.57 11.92
N ALA A 256 11.96 -10.67 11.24
CA ALA A 256 13.18 -11.00 10.53
C ALA A 256 14.20 -9.86 10.67
N THR A 257 15.48 -10.17 10.52
CA THR A 257 16.52 -9.14 10.39
C THR A 257 16.79 -8.89 8.91
N VAL A 258 16.49 -7.69 8.46
CA VAL A 258 16.63 -7.26 7.06
C VAL A 258 17.62 -6.11 6.94
N HIS A 259 18.06 -5.83 5.71
CA HIS A 259 18.73 -4.58 5.37
C HIS A 259 17.85 -3.85 4.37
N TRP A 260 17.77 -2.52 4.48
CA TRP A 260 16.97 -1.76 3.54
C TRP A 260 17.62 -0.42 3.20
N ARG A 261 17.24 0.17 2.08
CA ARG A 261 17.61 1.53 1.68
C ARG A 261 16.52 2.15 0.80
N PHE A 262 16.49 3.45 0.71
CA PHE A 262 15.72 4.12 -0.34
C PHE A 262 16.32 3.84 -1.73
N VAL A 263 15.49 3.95 -2.75
CA VAL A 263 15.89 3.79 -4.15
C VAL A 263 15.04 4.69 -5.03
N ASP A 264 15.66 5.32 -6.03
CA ASP A 264 14.91 6.10 -7.01
C ASP A 264 14.12 5.19 -7.93
N PHE A 265 12.90 5.60 -8.29
CA PHE A 265 11.97 4.79 -9.09
C PHE A 265 12.61 4.23 -10.37
N HIS A 266 13.38 5.04 -11.09
CA HIS A 266 14.03 4.61 -12.35
C HIS A 266 15.09 3.52 -12.16
N LEU A 267 15.49 3.26 -10.93
CA LEU A 267 16.43 2.18 -10.57
C LEU A 267 15.71 0.93 -10.05
N VAL A 268 14.38 0.96 -9.93
CA VAL A 268 13.58 -0.19 -9.51
C VAL A 268 13.45 -1.16 -10.70
N PRO A 269 14.01 -2.37 -10.63
CA PRO A 269 13.93 -3.32 -11.72
C PRO A 269 12.51 -3.88 -11.88
N GLY A 270 12.23 -4.45 -13.05
CA GLY A 270 11.00 -5.21 -13.26
C GLY A 270 10.87 -6.36 -12.26
N GLY A 271 9.65 -6.58 -11.75
CA GLY A 271 9.36 -7.62 -10.76
C GLY A 271 7.89 -7.61 -10.38
N PRO A 272 7.45 -8.48 -9.46
CA PRO A 272 6.03 -8.56 -9.05
C PRO A 272 5.53 -7.25 -8.41
N TRP A 273 6.41 -6.45 -7.85
CA TRP A 273 6.12 -5.11 -7.30
C TRP A 273 5.80 -4.04 -8.36
N ALA A 274 6.11 -4.28 -9.64
CA ALA A 274 5.92 -3.29 -10.69
C ALA A 274 4.53 -3.35 -11.34
N ALA A 275 3.75 -4.40 -11.09
CA ALA A 275 2.49 -4.65 -11.80
C ALA A 275 1.38 -3.64 -11.47
N THR A 276 1.39 -3.08 -10.25
CA THR A 276 0.37 -2.14 -9.72
C THR A 276 1.01 -0.91 -9.08
N ALA A 277 2.30 -0.66 -9.34
CA ALA A 277 3.01 0.47 -8.75
C ALA A 277 2.38 1.80 -9.14
N ARG A 278 2.00 2.62 -8.18
CA ARG A 278 1.72 4.03 -8.44
C ARG A 278 2.98 4.69 -8.95
N ILE A 279 2.92 5.23 -10.15
CA ILE A 279 3.92 6.18 -10.62
C ILE A 279 3.65 7.47 -9.84
N THR A 280 4.44 7.72 -8.82
CA THR A 280 4.34 8.98 -8.08
C THR A 280 4.69 10.12 -9.06
N PRO A 281 3.86 11.18 -9.20
CA PRO A 281 4.12 12.26 -10.14
C PRO A 281 5.43 13.03 -9.89
N SER A 282 6.15 12.72 -8.81
CA SER A 282 7.35 13.43 -8.40
C SER A 282 8.62 13.09 -9.21
N SER A 283 8.62 12.03 -10.03
CA SER A 283 9.83 11.59 -10.75
C SER A 283 9.91 12.05 -12.21
N THR A 284 8.92 12.79 -12.74
CA THR A 284 8.84 13.12 -14.17
C THR A 284 8.88 14.62 -14.51
N ARG A 285 9.40 15.48 -13.62
CA ARG A 285 9.70 16.87 -14.03
C ARG A 285 11.05 17.31 -13.48
N SER A 286 12.07 17.07 -14.30
CA SER A 286 13.31 17.86 -14.31
C SER A 286 13.04 19.31 -14.75
#